data_8070321126bdbb3e24aef5321c716343
#
_entry.id   8070321126bdbb3e24aef5321c716343
#
_cell.length_a   1.000
_cell.length_b   1.000
_cell.length_c   1.000
_cell.angle_alpha   90.00
_cell.angle_beta   90.00
_cell.angle_gamma   90.00
#
_symmetry.space_group_name_H-M   'P 1'
#
loop_
_entity.id
_entity.type
_entity.pdbx_description
1 polymer ?
#
loop_
_entity_poly.entity_id
_entity_poly.type
_entity_poly.pdbx_seq_one_letter_code
_entity_poly.pdbx_strand_id
1 'polypeptide(L)'
;MKHSLLSLPTRREAVICLSAFAAYFLLVAVFMGLRPEHVGLAGLFLALFFLTGYTRRLAVCMIPFLLFGMSYDVMRLYPNYMVGKVDIVGIHEAELQWFGISVEGMRMTLNEYFALHNAPFADFWAGIFYLLWVPAPMAFGIYCFITHRRELFLRFAWAFLFINFLGFAGNYIHPASPPWFYAQQGGVVLDPALLGQQMGSEAGLARFDALIGSPVFHGIYSRNANVFAAVPSLHSTYCLCAFLYAMIGRCRWYVTLPLGLLSLGICWTAVYTSHHYVIDVILGVGLCISFVFVWERCLLRWKPLKRFFQRYTEYVEERRVHSS
;
A
#
# COMPACT_ATOMS: atom_id res chain seq x y z
N MET A 1 28.16 -23.78 8.84
CA MET A 1 26.78 -23.19 8.79
C MET A 1 26.51 -22.13 9.85
N LYS A 2 26.90 -22.29 11.12
CA LYS A 2 26.61 -21.27 12.19
C LYS A 2 27.33 -19.92 12.01
N HIS A 3 28.54 -19.87 11.43
CA HIS A 3 29.31 -18.62 11.30
C HIS A 3 28.76 -17.60 10.29
N SER A 4 28.03 -18.01 9.24
CA SER A 4 27.48 -17.06 8.25
C SER A 4 26.19 -16.38 8.72
N LEU A 5 25.48 -16.98 9.66
CA LEU A 5 24.23 -16.45 10.21
C LEU A 5 24.46 -15.29 11.20
N LEU A 6 25.59 -15.31 11.91
CA LEU A 6 25.96 -14.32 12.92
C LEU A 6 26.94 -13.25 12.41
N SER A 7 27.25 -13.23 11.10
CA SER A 7 28.21 -12.29 10.54
C SER A 7 27.70 -10.83 10.61
N LEU A 8 28.56 -9.95 11.11
CA LEU A 8 28.33 -8.50 11.02
C LEU A 8 28.41 -8.05 9.54
N PRO A 9 27.82 -6.89 9.19
CA PRO A 9 27.97 -6.34 7.84
C PRO A 9 29.44 -5.97 7.57
N THR A 10 29.84 -6.08 6.32
CA THR A 10 31.16 -5.57 5.90
C THR A 10 31.22 -4.06 6.13
N ARG A 11 32.43 -3.50 6.26
CA ARG A 11 32.62 -2.04 6.39
C ARG A 11 31.94 -1.27 5.27
N ARG A 12 31.98 -1.78 4.03
CA ARG A 12 31.34 -1.16 2.86
C ARG A 12 29.82 -1.15 3.00
N GLU A 13 29.21 -2.28 3.38
CA GLU A 13 27.75 -2.38 3.59
C GLU A 13 27.29 -1.45 4.71
N ALA A 14 28.03 -1.42 5.81
CA ALA A 14 27.72 -0.54 6.95
C ALA A 14 27.78 0.94 6.54
N VAL A 15 28.85 1.35 5.84
CA VAL A 15 29.00 2.74 5.36
C VAL A 15 27.84 3.10 4.41
N ILE A 16 27.52 2.26 3.43
CA ILE A 16 26.43 2.52 2.48
C ILE A 16 25.09 2.67 3.24
N CYS A 17 24.79 1.74 4.14
CA CYS A 17 23.53 1.76 4.90
C CYS A 17 23.43 3.03 5.77
N LEU A 18 24.45 3.33 6.55
CA LEU A 18 24.45 4.50 7.44
C LEU A 18 24.40 5.82 6.66
N SER A 19 25.16 5.92 5.55
CA SER A 19 25.12 7.12 4.69
C SER A 19 23.75 7.33 4.05
N ALA A 20 23.09 6.24 3.62
CA ALA A 20 21.73 6.33 3.04
C ALA A 20 20.72 6.84 4.09
N PHE A 21 20.77 6.33 5.32
CA PHE A 21 19.89 6.82 6.39
C PHE A 21 20.26 8.22 6.86
N ALA A 22 21.54 8.58 6.92
CA ALA A 22 21.96 9.94 7.23
C ALA A 22 21.43 10.95 6.19
N ALA A 23 21.53 10.61 4.90
CA ALA A 23 20.96 11.42 3.83
C ALA A 23 19.43 11.51 3.94
N TYR A 24 18.75 10.39 4.23
CA TYR A 24 17.31 10.38 4.44
C TYR A 24 16.89 11.28 5.61
N PHE A 25 17.54 11.14 6.78
CA PHE A 25 17.24 11.99 7.94
C PHE A 25 17.52 13.46 7.69
N LEU A 26 18.59 13.79 6.95
CA LEU A 26 18.87 15.16 6.55
C LEU A 26 17.74 15.73 5.68
N LEU A 27 17.32 14.99 4.66
CA LEU A 27 16.22 15.42 3.78
C LEU A 27 14.91 15.60 4.55
N VAL A 28 14.55 14.62 5.41
CA VAL A 28 13.35 14.72 6.24
C VAL A 28 13.43 15.90 7.21
N ALA A 29 14.57 16.11 7.86
CA ALA A 29 14.74 17.22 8.82
C ALA A 29 14.62 18.59 8.16
N VAL A 30 15.17 18.72 6.94
CA VAL A 30 15.14 19.99 6.17
C VAL A 30 13.76 20.29 5.61
N PHE A 31 13.07 19.29 5.05
CA PHE A 31 11.87 19.54 4.24
C PHE A 31 10.56 19.18 4.93
N MET A 32 10.54 18.26 5.89
CA MET A 32 9.30 17.67 6.43
C MET A 32 9.17 17.80 7.95
N GLY A 33 10.29 18.01 8.66
CA GLY A 33 10.36 17.83 10.11
C GLY A 33 10.45 16.35 10.51
N LEU A 34 11.29 16.07 11.51
CA LEU A 34 11.45 14.71 12.03
C LEU A 34 10.23 14.31 12.86
N ARG A 35 9.73 13.10 12.61
CA ARG A 35 8.60 12.49 13.34
C ARG A 35 9.01 11.13 13.91
N PRO A 36 8.35 10.66 14.99
CA PRO A 36 8.64 9.36 15.59
C PRO A 36 8.59 8.18 14.60
N GLU A 37 7.70 8.26 13.61
CA GLU A 37 7.55 7.22 12.57
C GLU A 37 8.83 7.05 11.74
N HIS A 38 9.52 8.15 11.41
CA HIS A 38 10.79 8.10 10.65
C HIS A 38 11.88 7.40 11.47
N VAL A 39 11.96 7.74 12.76
CA VAL A 39 12.95 7.16 13.68
C VAL A 39 12.64 5.68 13.93
N GLY A 40 11.38 5.33 14.14
CA GLY A 40 10.94 3.96 14.38
C GLY A 40 11.23 3.05 13.19
N LEU A 41 10.86 3.49 11.98
CA LEU A 41 11.08 2.71 10.76
C LEU A 41 12.57 2.51 10.45
N ALA A 42 13.36 3.59 10.54
CA ALA A 42 14.80 3.52 10.34
C ALA A 42 15.48 2.70 11.44
N GLY A 43 15.09 2.87 12.70
CA GLY A 43 15.61 2.11 13.83
C GLY A 43 15.36 0.61 13.69
N LEU A 44 14.14 0.22 13.29
CA LEU A 44 13.81 -1.18 13.01
C LEU A 44 14.67 -1.74 11.87
N PHE A 45 14.79 -1.00 10.76
CA PHE A 45 15.62 -1.45 9.64
C PHE A 45 17.08 -1.60 10.05
N LEU A 46 17.65 -0.60 10.72
CA LEU A 46 19.05 -0.64 11.18
C LEU A 46 19.27 -1.78 12.18
N ALA A 47 18.36 -1.98 13.12
CA ALA A 47 18.42 -3.10 14.04
C ALA A 47 18.48 -4.44 13.31
N LEU A 48 17.56 -4.68 12.36
CA LEU A 48 17.58 -5.90 11.55
C LEU A 48 18.86 -6.02 10.70
N PHE A 49 19.35 -4.89 10.18
CA PHE A 49 20.54 -4.90 9.30
C PHE A 49 21.83 -5.25 10.05
N PHE A 50 21.98 -4.78 11.30
CA PHE A 50 23.20 -4.96 12.08
C PHE A 50 23.16 -6.16 13.04
N LEU A 51 21.98 -6.70 13.37
CA LEU A 51 21.84 -7.75 14.39
C LEU A 51 22.47 -9.07 13.94
N THR A 52 22.11 -9.61 12.78
CA THR A 52 22.66 -10.87 12.25
C THR A 52 22.68 -10.87 10.71
N GLY A 53 23.45 -11.79 10.11
CA GLY A 53 23.41 -11.99 8.66
C GLY A 53 22.04 -12.44 8.13
N TYR A 54 21.27 -13.18 8.94
CA TYR A 54 19.92 -13.62 8.57
C TYR A 54 18.94 -12.44 8.56
N THR A 55 18.89 -11.65 9.63
CA THR A 55 18.01 -10.47 9.73
C THR A 55 18.39 -9.39 8.73
N ARG A 56 19.70 -9.22 8.43
CA ARG A 56 20.18 -8.32 7.37
C ARG A 56 19.60 -8.69 6.00
N ARG A 57 19.57 -9.98 5.65
CA ARG A 57 18.98 -10.44 4.39
C ARG A 57 17.47 -10.15 4.36
N LEU A 58 16.77 -10.32 5.49
CA LEU A 58 15.37 -9.92 5.60
C LEU A 58 15.21 -8.41 5.40
N ALA A 59 15.99 -7.59 6.10
CA ALA A 59 15.98 -6.13 5.94
C ALA A 59 16.21 -5.71 4.49
N VAL A 60 17.16 -6.33 3.81
CA VAL A 60 17.45 -6.09 2.40
C VAL A 60 16.27 -6.50 1.52
N CYS A 61 15.62 -7.63 1.77
CA CYS A 61 14.38 -8.01 1.06
C CYS A 61 13.23 -7.02 1.28
N MET A 62 13.20 -6.34 2.44
CA MET A 62 12.16 -5.36 2.79
C MET A 62 12.40 -3.95 2.22
N ILE A 63 13.54 -3.70 1.54
CA ILE A 63 13.85 -2.38 0.96
C ILE A 63 12.69 -1.81 0.10
N PRO A 64 12.00 -2.57 -0.77
CA PRO A 64 10.91 -2.01 -1.55
C PRO A 64 9.76 -1.49 -0.68
N PHE A 65 9.44 -2.15 0.44
CA PHE A 65 8.42 -1.67 1.38
C PHE A 65 8.88 -0.42 2.14
N LEU A 66 10.17 -0.35 2.49
CA LEU A 66 10.75 0.84 3.09
C LEU A 66 10.65 2.03 2.11
N LEU A 67 11.05 1.83 0.85
CA LEU A 67 10.96 2.84 -0.20
C LEU A 67 9.51 3.28 -0.46
N PHE A 68 8.55 2.36 -0.40
CA PHE A 68 7.12 2.68 -0.47
C PHE A 68 6.71 3.64 0.65
N GLY A 69 7.00 3.29 1.92
CA GLY A 69 6.65 4.13 3.06
C GLY A 69 7.28 5.52 3.00
N MET A 70 8.57 5.59 2.62
CA MET A 70 9.29 6.85 2.43
C MET A 70 8.68 7.70 1.30
N SER A 71 8.35 7.08 0.17
CA SER A 71 7.76 7.77 -0.99
C SER A 71 6.35 8.29 -0.69
N TYR A 72 5.54 7.50 0.02
CA TYR A 72 4.21 7.92 0.44
C TYR A 72 4.28 9.16 1.34
N ASP A 73 5.23 9.18 2.26
CA ASP A 73 5.38 10.31 3.17
C ASP A 73 5.87 11.58 2.47
N VAL A 74 6.75 11.44 1.47
CA VAL A 74 7.23 12.56 0.64
C VAL A 74 6.10 13.25 -0.13
N MET A 75 5.00 12.58 -0.44
CA MET A 75 3.83 13.19 -1.09
C MET A 75 3.22 14.34 -0.29
N ARG A 76 3.45 14.42 1.03
CA ARG A 76 3.03 15.56 1.87
C ARG A 76 3.69 16.88 1.47
N LEU A 77 4.91 16.83 0.92
CA LEU A 77 5.64 18.02 0.49
C LEU A 77 5.01 18.68 -0.74
N TYR A 78 4.37 17.87 -1.56
CA TYR A 78 3.78 18.31 -2.82
C TYR A 78 2.44 17.62 -3.06
N PRO A 79 1.38 18.03 -2.32
CA PRO A 79 0.06 17.40 -2.45
C PRO A 79 -0.50 17.55 -3.87
N ASN A 80 -1.26 16.56 -4.32
CA ASN A 80 -1.76 16.51 -5.69
C ASN A 80 -2.72 17.64 -6.05
N TYR A 81 -3.47 18.20 -5.09
CA TYR A 81 -4.34 19.37 -5.30
C TYR A 81 -3.58 20.64 -5.67
N MET A 82 -2.26 20.70 -5.43
CA MET A 82 -1.40 21.80 -5.90
C MET A 82 -0.97 21.64 -7.35
N VAL A 83 -1.07 20.43 -7.91
CA VAL A 83 -0.62 20.10 -9.27
C VAL A 83 -1.75 20.22 -10.28
N GLY A 84 -2.95 19.79 -9.90
CA GLY A 84 -4.10 19.75 -10.77
C GLY A 84 -5.41 20.06 -10.05
N LYS A 85 -6.43 20.36 -10.85
CA LYS A 85 -7.80 20.55 -10.32
C LYS A 85 -8.32 19.23 -9.76
N VAL A 86 -8.79 19.27 -8.51
CA VAL A 86 -9.41 18.10 -7.88
C VAL A 86 -10.78 17.86 -8.50
N ASP A 87 -11.01 16.66 -9.01
CA ASP A 87 -12.31 16.20 -9.47
C ASP A 87 -13.15 15.76 -8.26
N ILE A 88 -14.13 16.58 -7.92
CA ILE A 88 -15.05 16.31 -6.80
C ILE A 88 -16.38 15.79 -7.33
N VAL A 89 -16.92 16.44 -8.36
CA VAL A 89 -18.27 16.17 -8.87
C VAL A 89 -18.24 15.16 -10.01
N GLY A 90 -17.26 15.26 -10.93
CA GLY A 90 -17.23 14.43 -12.13
C GLY A 90 -17.05 12.94 -11.82
N ILE A 91 -16.22 12.60 -10.83
CA ILE A 91 -16.06 11.19 -10.40
C ILE A 91 -17.33 10.63 -9.78
N HIS A 92 -18.07 11.44 -9.00
CA HIS A 92 -19.35 11.03 -8.43
C HIS A 92 -20.43 10.84 -9.51
N GLU A 93 -20.52 11.77 -10.48
CA GLU A 93 -21.47 11.65 -11.60
C GLU A 93 -21.16 10.43 -12.47
N ALA A 94 -19.88 10.15 -12.74
CA ALA A 94 -19.47 8.96 -13.48
C ALA A 94 -19.83 7.67 -12.71
N GLU A 95 -19.58 7.63 -11.40
CA GLU A 95 -19.98 6.50 -10.54
C GLU A 95 -21.48 6.29 -10.56
N LEU A 96 -22.26 7.38 -10.40
CA LEU A 96 -23.70 7.32 -10.44
C LEU A 96 -24.22 6.85 -11.82
N GLN A 97 -23.57 7.28 -12.90
CA GLN A 97 -23.95 6.88 -14.26
C GLN A 97 -23.69 5.39 -14.53
N TRP A 98 -22.53 4.86 -14.12
CA TRP A 98 -22.08 3.52 -14.48
C TRP A 98 -22.48 2.46 -13.47
N PHE A 99 -22.50 2.79 -12.19
CA PHE A 99 -22.72 1.87 -11.08
C PHE A 99 -23.86 2.28 -10.15
N GLY A 100 -24.57 3.39 -10.48
CA GLY A 100 -25.70 3.85 -9.69
C GLY A 100 -26.85 2.85 -9.68
N ILE A 101 -27.41 2.65 -8.49
CA ILE A 101 -28.59 1.81 -8.26
C ILE A 101 -29.83 2.67 -8.03
N SER A 102 -31.01 2.12 -8.29
CA SER A 102 -32.29 2.78 -8.01
C SER A 102 -32.92 2.15 -6.77
N VAL A 103 -33.15 2.97 -5.74
CA VAL A 103 -33.79 2.56 -4.48
C VAL A 103 -34.97 3.51 -4.23
N GLU A 104 -36.16 2.97 -4.11
CA GLU A 104 -37.41 3.76 -3.89
C GLU A 104 -37.60 4.92 -4.90
N GLY A 105 -37.16 4.70 -6.15
CA GLY A 105 -37.30 5.71 -7.22
C GLY A 105 -36.15 6.75 -7.23
N MET A 106 -35.28 6.78 -6.26
CA MET A 106 -34.09 7.64 -6.22
C MET A 106 -32.87 6.88 -6.76
N ARG A 107 -32.06 7.57 -7.57
CA ARG A 107 -30.80 7.01 -8.06
C ARG A 107 -29.66 7.44 -7.13
N MET A 108 -28.88 6.46 -6.66
CA MET A 108 -27.77 6.69 -5.74
C MET A 108 -26.60 5.79 -6.04
N THR A 109 -25.42 6.18 -5.58
CA THR A 109 -24.20 5.35 -5.64
C THR A 109 -24.26 4.21 -4.60
N LEU A 110 -23.45 3.17 -4.77
CA LEU A 110 -23.34 2.11 -3.77
C LEU A 110 -22.82 2.64 -2.43
N ASN A 111 -21.98 3.68 -2.44
CA ASN A 111 -21.49 4.32 -1.22
C ASN A 111 -22.62 4.98 -0.42
N GLU A 112 -23.50 5.73 -1.09
CA GLU A 112 -24.68 6.35 -0.49
C GLU A 112 -25.66 5.28 0.03
N TYR A 113 -25.87 4.22 -0.74
CA TYR A 113 -26.67 3.08 -0.29
C TYR A 113 -26.15 2.47 1.00
N PHE A 114 -24.85 2.14 1.08
CA PHE A 114 -24.25 1.55 2.27
C PHE A 114 -24.13 2.54 3.44
N ALA A 115 -24.08 3.83 3.19
CA ALA A 115 -24.18 4.83 4.27
C ALA A 115 -25.53 4.76 5.00
N LEU A 116 -26.61 4.45 4.27
CA LEU A 116 -27.94 4.29 4.81
C LEU A 116 -28.24 2.84 5.28
N HIS A 117 -27.66 1.85 4.61
CA HIS A 117 -27.90 0.41 4.85
C HIS A 117 -26.62 -0.27 5.32
N ASN A 118 -26.33 -0.13 6.59
CA ASN A 118 -25.17 -0.75 7.24
C ASN A 118 -25.61 -1.65 8.41
N ALA A 119 -24.73 -2.53 8.88
CA ALA A 119 -25.00 -3.43 9.97
C ALA A 119 -23.74 -3.68 10.80
N PRO A 120 -23.83 -3.84 12.13
CA PRO A 120 -22.68 -4.04 13.01
C PRO A 120 -21.79 -5.21 12.59
N PHE A 121 -22.37 -6.30 12.10
CA PHE A 121 -21.62 -7.45 11.58
C PHE A 121 -20.76 -7.07 10.36
N ALA A 122 -21.33 -6.30 9.41
CA ALA A 122 -20.62 -5.84 8.23
C ALA A 122 -19.54 -4.81 8.61
N ASP A 123 -19.85 -3.88 9.53
CA ASP A 123 -18.91 -2.89 10.05
C ASP A 123 -17.69 -3.53 10.72
N PHE A 124 -17.92 -4.60 11.52
CA PHE A 124 -16.85 -5.37 12.15
C PHE A 124 -15.90 -5.99 11.10
N TRP A 125 -16.44 -6.70 10.11
CA TRP A 125 -15.60 -7.31 9.07
C TRP A 125 -14.93 -6.29 8.17
N ALA A 126 -15.60 -5.19 7.86
CA ALA A 126 -15.00 -4.08 7.13
C ALA A 126 -13.76 -3.54 7.85
N GLY A 127 -13.85 -3.33 9.17
CA GLY A 127 -12.70 -2.93 9.97
C GLY A 127 -11.57 -3.97 9.95
N ILE A 128 -11.88 -5.26 10.14
CA ILE A 128 -10.88 -6.32 10.09
C ILE A 128 -10.17 -6.39 8.74
N PHE A 129 -10.91 -6.37 7.63
CA PHE A 129 -10.31 -6.37 6.30
C PHE A 129 -9.40 -5.16 6.08
N TYR A 130 -9.86 -3.99 6.51
CA TYR A 130 -9.09 -2.76 6.31
C TYR A 130 -7.89 -2.62 7.24
N LEU A 131 -7.88 -3.25 8.42
CA LEU A 131 -6.68 -3.30 9.26
C LEU A 131 -5.57 -4.17 8.64
N LEU A 132 -5.93 -5.13 7.80
CA LEU A 132 -5.01 -6.11 7.22
C LEU A 132 -4.41 -5.71 5.87
N TRP A 133 -4.80 -4.58 5.29
CA TRP A 133 -4.38 -4.17 3.94
C TRP A 133 -2.86 -4.02 3.75
N VAL A 134 -2.11 -3.57 4.77
CA VAL A 134 -0.64 -3.54 4.77
C VAL A 134 -0.03 -4.74 5.47
N PRO A 135 -0.51 -5.16 6.67
CA PRO A 135 0.10 -6.28 7.38
C PRO A 135 0.11 -7.58 6.59
N ALA A 136 -0.96 -7.89 5.83
CA ALA A 136 -1.03 -9.15 5.11
C ALA A 136 -0.03 -9.28 3.94
N PRO A 137 0.19 -8.27 3.07
CA PRO A 137 1.28 -8.30 2.09
C PRO A 137 2.66 -8.42 2.73
N MET A 138 2.91 -7.74 3.85
CA MET A 138 4.17 -7.88 4.58
C MET A 138 4.35 -9.28 5.15
N ALA A 139 3.30 -9.86 5.74
CA ALA A 139 3.31 -11.24 6.25
C ALA A 139 3.56 -12.25 5.13
N PHE A 140 2.98 -12.03 3.93
CA PHE A 140 3.27 -12.85 2.76
C PHE A 140 4.75 -12.76 2.34
N GLY A 141 5.34 -11.57 2.36
CA GLY A 141 6.78 -11.39 2.13
C GLY A 141 7.63 -12.16 3.15
N ILE A 142 7.30 -12.03 4.45
CA ILE A 142 7.98 -12.77 5.54
C ILE A 142 7.80 -14.28 5.35
N TYR A 143 6.61 -14.74 5.00
CA TYR A 143 6.36 -16.15 4.66
C TYR A 143 7.28 -16.64 3.53
N CYS A 144 7.39 -15.88 2.44
CA CYS A 144 8.30 -16.22 1.34
C CYS A 144 9.77 -16.25 1.80
N PHE A 145 10.17 -15.35 2.69
CA PHE A 145 11.52 -15.32 3.25
C PHE A 145 11.84 -16.56 4.11
N ILE A 146 10.94 -16.91 5.04
CA ILE A 146 11.10 -18.05 5.96
C ILE A 146 11.06 -19.37 5.19
N THR A 147 10.22 -19.47 4.16
CA THR A 147 10.10 -20.69 3.33
C THR A 147 11.16 -20.78 2.23
N HIS A 148 12.22 -19.96 2.30
CA HIS A 148 13.33 -19.93 1.34
C HIS A 148 12.91 -19.61 -0.10
N ARG A 149 11.82 -18.90 -0.30
CA ARG A 149 11.31 -18.42 -1.61
C ARG A 149 11.70 -16.96 -1.83
N ARG A 150 12.98 -16.65 -1.64
CA ARG A 150 13.46 -15.25 -1.62
C ARG A 150 13.37 -14.56 -2.96
N GLU A 151 13.56 -15.26 -4.06
CA GLU A 151 13.31 -14.72 -5.40
C GLU A 151 11.84 -14.29 -5.57
N LEU A 152 10.89 -15.14 -5.14
CA LEU A 152 9.46 -14.80 -5.16
C LEU A 152 9.17 -13.57 -4.31
N PHE A 153 9.78 -13.47 -3.12
CA PHE A 153 9.67 -12.29 -2.28
C PHE A 153 10.16 -11.04 -2.99
N LEU A 154 11.35 -11.06 -3.58
CA LEU A 154 11.89 -9.89 -4.27
C LEU A 154 11.02 -9.46 -5.45
N ARG A 155 10.60 -10.42 -6.28
CA ARG A 155 9.71 -10.13 -7.42
C ARG A 155 8.40 -9.48 -6.97
N PHE A 156 7.78 -10.03 -5.93
CA PHE A 156 6.59 -9.49 -5.29
C PHE A 156 6.82 -8.08 -4.73
N ALA A 157 7.85 -7.90 -3.89
CA ALA A 157 8.09 -6.63 -3.20
C ALA A 157 8.40 -5.48 -4.18
N TRP A 158 9.16 -5.75 -5.24
CA TRP A 158 9.43 -4.75 -6.27
C TRP A 158 8.19 -4.47 -7.13
N ALA A 159 7.40 -5.50 -7.48
CA ALA A 159 6.13 -5.28 -8.17
C ALA A 159 5.19 -4.42 -7.31
N PHE A 160 5.08 -4.72 -6.02
CA PHE A 160 4.31 -3.92 -5.06
C PHE A 160 4.75 -2.45 -5.07
N LEU A 161 6.05 -2.18 -4.99
CA LEU A 161 6.59 -0.82 -5.03
C LEU A 161 6.23 -0.09 -6.32
N PHE A 162 6.42 -0.72 -7.48
CA PHE A 162 6.14 -0.06 -8.76
C PHE A 162 4.65 0.13 -9.02
N ILE A 163 3.78 -0.78 -8.55
CA ILE A 163 2.32 -0.58 -8.57
C ILE A 163 1.97 0.69 -7.78
N ASN A 164 2.59 0.89 -6.61
CA ASN A 164 2.39 2.10 -5.81
C ASN A 164 2.86 3.35 -6.55
N PHE A 165 4.03 3.33 -7.16
CA PHE A 165 4.51 4.48 -7.94
C PHE A 165 3.59 4.84 -9.11
N LEU A 166 3.06 3.83 -9.80
CA LEU A 166 2.08 4.06 -10.87
C LEU A 166 0.75 4.60 -10.31
N GLY A 167 0.31 4.09 -9.16
CA GLY A 167 -0.87 4.62 -8.48
C GLY A 167 -0.68 6.05 -8.01
N PHE A 168 0.48 6.39 -7.44
CA PHE A 168 0.82 7.76 -7.09
C PHE A 168 0.81 8.66 -8.32
N ALA A 169 1.42 8.22 -9.43
CA ALA A 169 1.35 8.96 -10.69
C ALA A 169 -0.10 9.18 -11.15
N GLY A 170 -0.96 8.16 -11.05
CA GLY A 170 -2.39 8.27 -11.33
C GLY A 170 -3.06 9.34 -10.47
N ASN A 171 -2.79 9.35 -9.17
CA ASN A 171 -3.33 10.34 -8.24
C ASN A 171 -2.88 11.79 -8.55
N TYR A 172 -1.72 11.97 -9.18
CA TYR A 172 -1.26 13.29 -9.65
C TYR A 172 -1.83 13.66 -11.03
N ILE A 173 -2.04 12.69 -11.90
CA ILE A 173 -2.64 12.91 -13.23
C ILE A 173 -4.12 13.26 -13.10
N HIS A 174 -4.82 12.58 -12.19
CA HIS A 174 -6.24 12.80 -11.94
C HIS A 174 -6.52 12.88 -10.43
N PRO A 175 -6.24 14.02 -9.78
CA PRO A 175 -6.62 14.24 -8.39
C PRO A 175 -8.14 14.15 -8.25
N ALA A 176 -8.62 13.23 -7.42
CA ALA A 176 -10.05 13.00 -7.24
C ALA A 176 -10.42 12.84 -5.76
N SER A 177 -11.60 13.32 -5.41
CA SER A 177 -12.10 13.22 -4.05
C SER A 177 -12.66 11.82 -3.77
N PRO A 178 -12.48 11.30 -2.54
CA PRO A 178 -13.19 10.11 -2.13
C PRO A 178 -14.68 10.37 -1.89
N PRO A 179 -15.53 9.31 -1.91
CA PRO A 179 -16.99 9.46 -1.72
C PRO A 179 -17.38 10.17 -0.42
N TRP A 180 -16.68 9.88 0.68
CA TRP A 180 -16.95 10.52 1.97
C TRP A 180 -16.79 12.04 1.92
N PHE A 181 -15.80 12.53 1.13
CA PHE A 181 -15.57 13.96 0.99
C PHE A 181 -16.72 14.63 0.22
N TYR A 182 -17.16 14.02 -0.89
CA TYR A 182 -18.31 14.47 -1.65
C TYR A 182 -19.58 14.57 -0.76
N ALA A 183 -19.83 13.52 0.02
CA ALA A 183 -20.99 13.48 0.93
C ALA A 183 -20.94 14.57 2.01
N GLN A 184 -19.75 14.84 2.59
CA GLN A 184 -19.58 15.88 3.60
C GLN A 184 -19.72 17.31 3.04
N GLN A 185 -19.28 17.55 1.82
CA GLN A 185 -19.31 18.87 1.18
C GLN A 185 -20.60 19.12 0.38
N GLY A 186 -21.51 18.15 0.27
CA GLY A 186 -22.74 18.27 -0.51
C GLY A 186 -22.51 18.52 -2.01
N GLY A 187 -21.38 18.01 -2.55
CA GLY A 187 -21.02 18.20 -3.96
C GLY A 187 -20.51 19.60 -4.32
N VAL A 188 -20.26 20.44 -3.34
CA VAL A 188 -19.75 21.81 -3.59
C VAL A 188 -18.25 21.75 -3.95
N VAL A 189 -17.87 22.43 -5.02
CA VAL A 189 -16.46 22.63 -5.39
C VAL A 189 -15.87 23.68 -4.46
N LEU A 190 -14.92 23.25 -3.62
CA LEU A 190 -14.25 24.15 -2.69
C LEU A 190 -13.21 25.02 -3.39
N ASP A 191 -12.97 26.20 -2.84
CA ASP A 191 -11.82 27.03 -3.19
C ASP A 191 -10.52 26.22 -3.01
N PRO A 192 -9.59 26.23 -3.96
CA PRO A 192 -8.29 25.57 -3.84
C PRO A 192 -7.54 25.90 -2.54
N ALA A 193 -7.70 27.10 -2.01
CA ALA A 193 -7.10 27.51 -0.73
C ALA A 193 -7.64 26.71 0.47
N LEU A 194 -8.87 26.19 0.39
CA LEU A 194 -9.50 25.38 1.43
C LEU A 194 -9.13 23.90 1.32
N LEU A 195 -8.72 23.43 0.14
CA LEU A 195 -8.34 22.02 -0.06
C LEU A 195 -7.15 21.60 0.80
N GLY A 196 -6.20 22.50 1.03
CA GLY A 196 -5.04 22.26 1.88
C GLY A 196 -5.34 22.13 3.38
N GLN A 197 -6.53 22.55 3.79
CA GLN A 197 -6.98 22.45 5.19
C GLN A 197 -7.77 21.16 5.46
N GLN A 198 -8.07 20.37 4.42
CA GLN A 198 -8.86 19.16 4.58
C GLN A 198 -8.03 18.06 5.25
N MET A 199 -8.62 17.46 6.26
CA MET A 199 -8.06 16.30 6.95
C MET A 199 -8.64 15.01 6.38
N GLY A 200 -7.88 13.92 6.46
CA GLY A 200 -8.41 12.60 6.17
C GLY A 200 -9.52 12.22 7.15
N SER A 201 -10.46 11.40 6.68
CA SER A 201 -11.57 10.90 7.49
C SER A 201 -11.55 9.38 7.52
N GLU A 202 -11.89 8.81 8.66
CA GLU A 202 -12.18 7.39 8.82
C GLU A 202 -13.49 6.96 8.13
N ALA A 203 -14.30 7.93 7.71
CA ALA A 203 -15.56 7.70 6.98
C ALA A 203 -16.41 6.60 7.63
N GLY A 204 -16.92 5.61 6.88
CA GLY A 204 -17.70 4.51 7.42
C GLY A 204 -16.97 3.61 8.40
N LEU A 205 -15.63 3.65 8.47
CA LEU A 205 -14.86 2.91 9.49
C LEU A 205 -15.00 3.47 10.91
N ALA A 206 -15.54 4.69 11.07
CA ALA A 206 -15.96 5.22 12.38
C ALA A 206 -16.94 4.27 13.10
N ARG A 207 -17.77 3.52 12.35
CA ARG A 207 -18.68 2.53 12.92
C ARG A 207 -17.93 1.34 13.55
N PHE A 208 -16.82 0.91 12.94
CA PHE A 208 -15.94 -0.09 13.55
C PHE A 208 -15.27 0.44 14.82
N ASP A 209 -14.72 1.66 14.79
CA ASP A 209 -14.10 2.28 15.97
C ASP A 209 -15.11 2.37 17.14
N ALA A 210 -16.35 2.72 16.85
CA ALA A 210 -17.44 2.73 17.82
C ALA A 210 -17.77 1.32 18.37
N LEU A 211 -17.78 0.29 17.51
CA LEU A 211 -18.04 -1.10 17.93
C LEU A 211 -16.98 -1.65 18.89
N ILE A 212 -15.71 -1.32 18.66
CA ILE A 212 -14.61 -1.80 19.52
C ILE A 212 -14.27 -0.87 20.67
N GLY A 213 -14.89 0.32 20.72
CA GLY A 213 -14.65 1.33 21.75
C GLY A 213 -13.24 1.95 21.69
N SER A 214 -12.61 2.01 20.51
CA SER A 214 -11.24 2.52 20.34
C SER A 214 -11.08 3.27 19.02
N PRO A 215 -10.46 4.47 18.98
CA PRO A 215 -10.34 5.32 17.79
C PRO A 215 -9.17 4.87 16.88
N VAL A 216 -9.16 3.62 16.44
CA VAL A 216 -8.08 3.04 15.64
C VAL A 216 -7.98 3.70 14.26
N PHE A 217 -9.08 3.72 13.52
CA PHE A 217 -9.12 4.31 12.19
C PHE A 217 -9.07 5.83 12.23
N HIS A 218 -9.68 6.46 13.21
CA HIS A 218 -9.53 7.89 13.43
C HIS A 218 -8.04 8.25 13.57
N GLY A 219 -7.27 7.50 14.38
CA GLY A 219 -5.83 7.72 14.54
C GLY A 219 -5.01 7.50 13.26
N ILE A 220 -5.41 6.57 12.38
CA ILE A 220 -4.74 6.30 11.10
C ILE A 220 -5.05 7.40 10.08
N TYR A 221 -6.32 7.73 9.88
CA TYR A 221 -6.75 8.63 8.81
C TYR A 221 -6.54 10.11 9.11
N SER A 222 -6.55 10.54 10.38
CA SER A 222 -6.18 11.91 10.77
C SER A 222 -4.76 12.30 10.32
N ARG A 223 -3.92 11.32 9.99
CA ARG A 223 -2.54 11.51 9.52
C ARG A 223 -2.35 11.23 8.02
N ASN A 224 -3.42 11.18 7.24
CA ASN A 224 -3.32 10.90 5.80
C ASN A 224 -2.42 11.92 5.10
N ALA A 225 -1.56 11.43 4.18
CA ALA A 225 -0.63 12.25 3.43
C ALA A 225 -1.31 13.02 2.28
N ASN A 226 -2.37 12.46 1.70
CA ASN A 226 -3.07 13.02 0.56
C ASN A 226 -4.54 12.61 0.56
N VAL A 227 -5.43 13.56 0.82
CA VAL A 227 -6.88 13.33 0.91
C VAL A 227 -7.51 13.05 -0.47
N PHE A 228 -6.96 13.65 -1.54
CA PHE A 228 -7.52 13.59 -2.89
C PHE A 228 -6.85 12.54 -3.78
N ALA A 229 -6.41 11.44 -3.18
CA ALA A 229 -5.78 10.31 -3.84
C ALA A 229 -6.74 9.12 -4.01
N ALA A 230 -7.98 9.39 -4.46
CA ALA A 230 -8.98 8.34 -4.60
C ALA A 230 -8.72 7.43 -5.82
N VAL A 231 -8.26 7.98 -6.95
CA VAL A 231 -8.12 7.27 -8.23
C VAL A 231 -6.67 7.08 -8.64
N PRO A 232 -6.23 5.83 -8.91
CA PRO A 232 -6.88 4.54 -8.65
C PRO A 232 -6.80 4.13 -7.18
N SER A 233 -7.69 3.22 -6.72
CA SER A 233 -7.63 2.69 -5.36
C SER A 233 -6.40 1.81 -5.15
N LEU A 234 -5.42 2.30 -4.39
CA LEU A 234 -4.26 1.50 -3.99
C LEU A 234 -4.59 0.47 -2.92
N HIS A 235 -5.61 0.69 -2.10
CA HIS A 235 -6.08 -0.30 -1.13
C HIS A 235 -6.47 -1.62 -1.81
N SER A 236 -7.13 -1.56 -2.96
CA SER A 236 -7.52 -2.74 -3.73
C SER A 236 -6.33 -3.51 -4.32
N THR A 237 -5.16 -2.87 -4.47
CA THR A 237 -3.99 -3.48 -5.13
C THR A 237 -3.14 -4.33 -4.18
N TYR A 238 -3.08 -4.02 -2.89
CA TYR A 238 -2.05 -4.56 -1.99
C TYR A 238 -2.21 -6.05 -1.73
N CYS A 239 -3.36 -6.47 -1.25
CA CYS A 239 -3.63 -7.88 -1.02
C CYS A 239 -3.83 -8.64 -2.33
N LEU A 240 -4.33 -7.97 -3.38
CA LEU A 240 -4.42 -8.55 -4.72
C LEU A 240 -3.03 -8.88 -5.27
N CYS A 241 -2.07 -7.99 -5.15
CA CYS A 241 -0.69 -8.25 -5.55
C CYS A 241 -0.11 -9.47 -4.81
N ALA A 242 -0.27 -9.53 -3.48
CA ALA A 242 0.16 -10.67 -2.68
C ALA A 242 -0.53 -11.97 -3.10
N PHE A 243 -1.84 -11.93 -3.37
CA PHE A 243 -2.62 -13.07 -3.88
C PHE A 243 -2.10 -13.56 -5.24
N LEU A 244 -1.89 -12.65 -6.19
CA LEU A 244 -1.35 -13.00 -7.51
C LEU A 244 0.03 -13.65 -7.40
N TYR A 245 0.90 -13.14 -6.52
CA TYR A 245 2.21 -13.74 -6.29
C TYR A 245 2.15 -15.06 -5.53
N ALA A 246 1.18 -15.24 -4.64
CA ALA A 246 0.91 -16.55 -4.03
C ALA A 246 0.50 -17.60 -5.09
N MET A 247 -0.29 -17.20 -6.09
CA MET A 247 -0.66 -18.04 -7.23
C MET A 247 0.54 -18.31 -8.15
N ILE A 248 1.28 -17.29 -8.55
CA ILE A 248 2.49 -17.41 -9.39
C ILE A 248 3.51 -18.35 -8.73
N GLY A 249 3.71 -18.18 -7.41
CA GLY A 249 4.58 -19.01 -6.61
C GLY A 249 4.03 -20.41 -6.30
N ARG A 250 2.80 -20.74 -6.74
CA ARG A 250 2.11 -22.00 -6.40
C ARG A 250 2.17 -22.28 -4.90
N CYS A 251 1.84 -21.25 -4.11
CA CYS A 251 1.75 -21.40 -2.65
C CYS A 251 0.59 -22.34 -2.29
N ARG A 252 0.68 -22.91 -1.09
CA ARG A 252 -0.39 -23.81 -0.61
C ARG A 252 -1.69 -23.05 -0.42
N TRP A 253 -2.82 -23.74 -0.55
CA TRP A 253 -4.16 -23.15 -0.51
C TRP A 253 -4.42 -22.32 0.75
N TYR A 254 -3.87 -22.74 1.91
CA TYR A 254 -4.02 -22.03 3.18
C TYR A 254 -3.27 -20.69 3.25
N VAL A 255 -2.43 -20.37 2.25
CA VAL A 255 -1.84 -19.05 2.06
C VAL A 255 -2.59 -18.29 0.97
N THR A 256 -2.88 -18.95 -0.15
CA THR A 256 -3.50 -18.32 -1.32
C THR A 256 -4.96 -17.94 -1.06
N LEU A 257 -5.76 -18.84 -0.46
CA LEU A 257 -7.18 -18.57 -0.22
C LEU A 257 -7.43 -17.40 0.73
N PRO A 258 -6.77 -17.30 1.91
CA PRO A 258 -6.93 -16.13 2.77
C PRO A 258 -6.55 -14.80 2.11
N LEU A 259 -5.47 -14.76 1.31
CA LEU A 259 -5.08 -13.57 0.57
C LEU A 259 -6.11 -13.17 -0.49
N GLY A 260 -6.72 -14.15 -1.17
CA GLY A 260 -7.80 -13.90 -2.13
C GLY A 260 -9.06 -13.36 -1.45
N LEU A 261 -9.50 -14.00 -0.36
CA LEU A 261 -10.66 -13.55 0.43
C LEU A 261 -10.43 -12.15 1.00
N LEU A 262 -9.22 -11.88 1.51
CA LEU A 262 -8.86 -10.58 2.03
C LEU A 262 -8.85 -9.51 0.92
N SER A 263 -8.34 -9.84 -0.27
CA SER A 263 -8.38 -8.93 -1.42
C SER A 263 -9.81 -8.55 -1.79
N LEU A 264 -10.72 -9.52 -1.85
CA LEU A 264 -12.14 -9.25 -2.12
C LEU A 264 -12.79 -8.45 -0.98
N GLY A 265 -12.48 -8.81 0.27
CA GLY A 265 -12.97 -8.10 1.45
C GLY A 265 -12.54 -6.63 1.48
N ILE A 266 -11.28 -6.33 1.10
CA ILE A 266 -10.78 -4.97 1.03
C ILE A 266 -11.47 -4.19 -0.09
N CYS A 267 -11.66 -4.78 -1.29
CA CYS A 267 -12.38 -4.13 -2.37
C CYS A 267 -13.83 -3.78 -1.97
N TRP A 268 -14.52 -4.72 -1.31
CA TRP A 268 -15.85 -4.48 -0.77
C TRP A 268 -15.83 -3.39 0.32
N THR A 269 -14.92 -3.46 1.28
CA THR A 269 -14.81 -2.48 2.37
C THR A 269 -14.56 -1.08 1.84
N ALA A 270 -13.71 -0.92 0.84
CA ALA A 270 -13.39 0.37 0.24
C ALA A 270 -14.66 1.10 -0.24
N VAL A 271 -15.60 0.37 -0.84
CA VAL A 271 -16.90 0.91 -1.27
C VAL A 271 -17.87 1.03 -0.10
N TYR A 272 -18.00 -0.02 0.73
CA TYR A 272 -18.91 -0.07 1.87
C TYR A 272 -18.70 1.06 2.89
N THR A 273 -17.45 1.46 3.09
CA THR A 273 -17.06 2.51 4.05
C THR A 273 -16.84 3.88 3.42
N SER A 274 -17.22 4.06 2.16
CA SER A 274 -17.12 5.33 1.42
C SER A 274 -15.70 5.89 1.28
N HIS A 275 -14.68 5.01 1.29
CA HIS A 275 -13.31 5.41 1.00
C HIS A 275 -13.01 5.49 -0.49
N HIS A 276 -13.65 4.65 -1.30
CA HIS A 276 -13.49 4.60 -2.75
C HIS A 276 -14.82 4.36 -3.45
N TYR A 277 -14.95 4.87 -4.67
CA TYR A 277 -15.98 4.49 -5.62
C TYR A 277 -15.66 3.11 -6.23
N VAL A 278 -16.64 2.47 -6.86
CA VAL A 278 -16.42 1.21 -7.60
C VAL A 278 -15.45 1.44 -8.75
N ILE A 279 -15.53 2.58 -9.42
CA ILE A 279 -14.60 2.99 -10.49
C ILE A 279 -13.15 2.94 -9.99
N ASP A 280 -12.89 3.52 -8.84
CA ASP A 280 -11.53 3.57 -8.25
C ASP A 280 -10.97 2.16 -8.01
N VAL A 281 -11.83 1.28 -7.47
CA VAL A 281 -11.51 -0.12 -7.17
C VAL A 281 -11.20 -0.89 -8.46
N ILE A 282 -12.04 -0.74 -9.50
CA ILE A 282 -11.84 -1.40 -10.80
C ILE A 282 -10.53 -0.93 -11.43
N LEU A 283 -10.24 0.37 -11.41
CA LEU A 283 -8.99 0.93 -11.93
C LEU A 283 -7.78 0.42 -11.16
N GLY A 284 -7.87 0.33 -9.83
CA GLY A 284 -6.82 -0.23 -8.99
C GLY A 284 -6.57 -1.71 -9.28
N VAL A 285 -7.62 -2.53 -9.35
CA VAL A 285 -7.54 -3.95 -9.71
C VAL A 285 -6.93 -4.12 -11.11
N GLY A 286 -7.40 -3.35 -12.09
CA GLY A 286 -6.88 -3.35 -13.45
C GLY A 286 -5.40 -2.98 -13.52
N LEU A 287 -4.99 -1.93 -12.80
CA LEU A 287 -3.59 -1.52 -12.67
C LEU A 287 -2.74 -2.67 -12.10
N CYS A 288 -3.17 -3.30 -11.01
CA CYS A 288 -2.42 -4.37 -10.37
C CYS A 288 -2.23 -5.57 -11.30
N ILE A 289 -3.32 -6.07 -11.90
CA ILE A 289 -3.28 -7.24 -12.80
C ILE A 289 -2.41 -6.95 -14.03
N SER A 290 -2.64 -5.81 -14.68
CA SER A 290 -1.90 -5.40 -15.88
C SER A 290 -0.41 -5.23 -15.58
N PHE A 291 -0.08 -4.57 -14.47
CA PHE A 291 1.32 -4.38 -14.10
C PHE A 291 2.01 -5.69 -13.75
N VAL A 292 1.40 -6.57 -12.95
CA VAL A 292 1.97 -7.88 -12.63
C VAL A 292 2.20 -8.70 -13.90
N PHE A 293 1.26 -8.66 -14.84
CA PHE A 293 1.43 -9.33 -16.13
C PHE A 293 2.64 -8.79 -16.92
N VAL A 294 2.74 -7.46 -17.08
CA VAL A 294 3.85 -6.81 -17.80
C VAL A 294 5.18 -7.04 -17.07
N TRP A 295 5.18 -6.96 -15.74
CA TRP A 295 6.34 -7.20 -14.91
C TRP A 295 6.92 -8.61 -15.13
N GLU A 296 6.08 -9.64 -15.02
CA GLU A 296 6.50 -11.03 -15.10
C GLU A 296 6.83 -11.47 -16.54
N ARG A 297 6.09 -10.98 -17.53
CA ARG A 297 6.23 -11.43 -18.92
C ARG A 297 7.21 -10.60 -19.74
N CYS A 298 7.40 -9.34 -19.40
CA CYS A 298 8.22 -8.41 -20.18
C CYS A 298 9.42 -7.91 -19.37
N LEU A 299 9.19 -7.21 -18.25
CA LEU A 299 10.25 -6.46 -17.55
C LEU A 299 11.29 -7.39 -16.93
N LEU A 300 10.90 -8.45 -16.24
CA LEU A 300 11.84 -9.41 -15.66
C LEU A 300 12.63 -10.23 -16.72
N ARG A 301 12.21 -10.21 -17.98
CA ARG A 301 12.95 -10.83 -19.09
C ARG A 301 13.97 -9.90 -19.72
N TRP A 302 13.88 -8.61 -19.47
CA TRP A 302 14.85 -7.63 -19.93
C TRP A 302 16.22 -7.87 -19.28
N LYS A 303 17.25 -8.08 -20.10
CA LYS A 303 18.57 -8.53 -19.65
C LYS A 303 19.17 -7.73 -18.46
N PRO A 304 19.15 -6.38 -18.45
CA PRO A 304 19.67 -5.63 -17.31
C PRO A 304 18.92 -5.91 -16.01
N LEU A 305 17.57 -5.90 -16.06
CA LEU A 305 16.74 -6.14 -14.88
C LEU A 305 16.87 -7.59 -14.38
N LYS A 306 16.91 -8.55 -15.28
CA LYS A 306 17.18 -9.96 -14.95
C LYS A 306 18.51 -10.13 -14.22
N ARG A 307 19.60 -9.49 -14.69
CA ARG A 307 20.90 -9.52 -14.03
C ARG A 307 20.87 -8.86 -12.63
N PHE A 308 20.14 -7.75 -12.51
CA PHE A 308 19.94 -7.09 -11.21
C PHE A 308 19.28 -8.06 -10.22
N PHE A 309 18.14 -8.68 -10.60
CA PHE A 309 17.43 -9.63 -9.74
C PHE A 309 18.25 -10.86 -9.41
N GLN A 310 19.02 -11.41 -10.36
CA GLN A 310 19.93 -12.52 -10.10
C GLN A 310 20.95 -12.17 -9.00
N ARG A 311 21.65 -11.03 -9.13
CA ARG A 311 22.62 -10.57 -8.11
C ARG A 311 21.96 -10.28 -6.76
N TYR A 312 20.74 -9.72 -6.79
CA TYR A 312 19.99 -9.43 -5.57
C TYR A 312 19.59 -10.73 -4.87
N THR A 313 19.07 -11.70 -5.61
CA THR A 313 18.73 -13.03 -5.09
C THR A 313 19.97 -13.74 -4.52
N GLU A 314 21.08 -13.73 -5.25
CA GLU A 314 22.35 -14.28 -4.77
C GLU A 314 22.81 -13.65 -3.44
N TYR A 315 22.61 -12.35 -3.26
CA TYR A 315 22.97 -11.67 -2.02
C TYR A 315 22.09 -12.11 -0.84
N VAL A 316 20.79 -12.26 -1.05
CA VAL A 316 19.83 -12.60 0.02
C VAL A 316 19.70 -14.11 0.25
N GLU A 317 20.12 -14.95 -0.69
CA GLU A 317 20.19 -16.40 -0.53
C GLU A 317 21.39 -16.78 0.32
N GLU A 318 21.24 -17.85 1.11
CA GLU A 318 22.40 -18.47 1.75
C GLU A 318 23.21 -19.19 0.67
N ARG A 319 24.48 -18.80 0.46
CA ARG A 319 25.40 -19.66 -0.26
C ARG A 319 25.41 -21.01 0.45
N ARG A 320 24.78 -22.01 -0.13
CA ARG A 320 25.07 -23.40 0.20
C ARG A 320 26.53 -23.57 -0.17
N VAL A 321 27.44 -23.59 0.82
CA VAL A 321 28.79 -24.08 0.62
C VAL A 321 28.59 -25.54 0.23
N HIS A 322 28.68 -25.81 -1.06
CA HIS A 322 28.86 -27.17 -1.53
C HIS A 322 30.18 -27.63 -0.93
N SER A 323 30.08 -28.39 0.14
CA SER A 323 31.19 -29.26 0.56
C SER A 323 31.38 -30.28 -0.56
N SER A 324 32.33 -29.98 -1.46
CA SER A 324 32.94 -30.94 -2.33
C SER A 324 33.73 -31.95 -1.48
#